data_ff79cba4da50ef4f5d800dd29b051158
#
_entry.id   ff79cba4da50ef4f5d800dd29b051158
#
_cell.length_a   1.000
_cell.length_b   1.000
_cell.length_c   1.000
_cell.angle_alpha   90.00
_cell.angle_beta   90.00
_cell.angle_gamma   90.00
#
_symmetry.space_group_name_H-M   'P 1'
#
loop_
_entity.id
_entity.type
_entity.pdbx_description
1 polymer ?
#
loop_
_entity_poly.entity_id
_entity_poly.type
_entity_poly.pdbx_seq_one_letter_code
_entity_poly.pdbx_strand_id
1 'polypeptide(L)'
;MGGVTATKQSKEKALTLRGHLEELRQRLIKSVIAIVITSIISFVFARQIFEFFTSRAKDVNFIYIEVTEMVGIYMKVCLYSGVVLALPFLIYQLVMFVHPALTRNEKRYLYLLLPGVILFFFGGAAFTYFVFLPPALHFLIDAPFISGIAEPQIRIGNYISVVTTLLFAVGIVFELPLVIFFLTKIGVVTPKWLSKYRKYTIVVAFILAAIITPTVDPINQTIIAVPIILLYEIGILLSRLARRKEPYPVPMESRA
;
A
#
# COMPACT_ATOMS: atom_id res chain seq x y z
N MET A 1 15.04 -50.81 1.41
CA MET A 1 15.37 -49.76 2.40
C MET A 1 14.97 -48.34 1.99
N GLY A 2 14.13 -48.15 0.97
CA GLY A 2 13.74 -46.78 0.47
C GLY A 2 12.48 -46.17 1.03
N GLY A 3 11.67 -46.88 1.82
CA GLY A 3 10.36 -46.38 2.28
C GLY A 3 10.36 -45.50 3.57
N VAL A 4 11.36 -45.66 4.41
CA VAL A 4 11.41 -44.99 5.71
C VAL A 4 11.91 -43.53 5.63
N THR A 5 12.77 -43.24 4.67
CA THR A 5 13.33 -41.89 4.45
C THR A 5 12.32 -40.92 3.82
N ALA A 6 11.49 -41.40 2.87
CA ALA A 6 10.46 -40.59 2.23
C ALA A 6 9.34 -40.16 3.21
N THR A 7 8.94 -41.06 4.11
CA THR A 7 7.89 -40.77 5.11
C THR A 7 8.37 -39.77 6.18
N LYS A 8 9.66 -39.79 6.54
CA LYS A 8 10.26 -38.87 7.50
C LYS A 8 10.38 -37.45 6.95
N GLN A 9 10.83 -37.31 5.69
CA GLN A 9 10.90 -36.04 4.98
C GLN A 9 9.52 -35.40 4.75
N SER A 10 8.49 -36.21 4.46
CA SER A 10 7.13 -35.73 4.30
C SER A 10 6.55 -35.22 5.64
N LYS A 11 6.80 -35.91 6.76
CA LYS A 11 6.40 -35.45 8.09
C LYS A 11 7.15 -34.20 8.55
N GLU A 12 8.44 -34.09 8.29
CA GLU A 12 9.22 -32.88 8.61
C GLU A 12 8.77 -31.66 7.79
N LYS A 13 8.48 -31.83 6.48
CA LYS A 13 7.88 -30.78 5.65
C LYS A 13 6.50 -30.36 6.13
N ALA A 14 5.65 -31.32 6.53
CA ALA A 14 4.31 -31.04 7.06
C ALA A 14 4.36 -30.32 8.43
N LEU A 15 5.32 -30.65 9.27
CA LEU A 15 5.54 -29.98 10.56
C LEU A 15 6.04 -28.54 10.37
N THR A 16 6.94 -28.29 9.41
CA THR A 16 7.41 -26.94 9.07
C THR A 16 6.31 -26.08 8.45
N LEU A 17 5.47 -26.62 7.58
CA LEU A 17 4.33 -25.92 7.00
C LEU A 17 3.28 -25.55 8.07
N ARG A 18 2.94 -26.48 8.96
CA ARG A 18 2.02 -26.22 10.07
C ARG A 18 2.57 -25.16 11.03
N GLY A 19 3.87 -25.21 11.36
CA GLY A 19 4.53 -24.20 12.18
C GLY A 19 4.49 -22.82 11.55
N HIS A 20 4.70 -22.72 10.24
CA HIS A 20 4.64 -21.46 9.52
C HIS A 20 3.22 -20.88 9.43
N LEU A 21 2.21 -21.74 9.26
CA LEU A 21 0.80 -21.33 9.29
C LEU A 21 0.37 -20.87 10.69
N GLU A 22 0.84 -21.53 11.75
CA GLU A 22 0.56 -21.10 13.12
C GLU A 22 1.25 -19.77 13.44
N GLU A 23 2.46 -19.54 12.95
CA GLU A 23 3.15 -18.25 13.04
C GLU A 23 2.36 -17.15 12.31
N LEU A 24 1.88 -17.41 11.08
CA LEU A 24 1.04 -16.48 10.32
C LEU A 24 -0.23 -16.11 11.10
N ARG A 25 -0.92 -17.11 11.65
CA ARG A 25 -2.12 -16.91 12.47
C ARG A 25 -1.85 -16.00 13.67
N GLN A 26 -0.78 -16.29 14.43
CA GLN A 26 -0.44 -15.49 15.61
C GLN A 26 -0.07 -14.05 15.24
N ARG A 27 0.66 -13.84 14.15
CA ARG A 27 1.00 -12.49 13.65
C ARG A 27 -0.23 -11.75 13.16
N LEU A 28 -1.13 -12.43 12.45
CA LEU A 28 -2.40 -11.85 12.01
C LEU A 28 -3.26 -11.39 13.21
N ILE A 29 -3.38 -12.23 14.25
CA ILE A 29 -4.11 -11.88 15.48
C ILE A 29 -3.49 -10.64 16.13
N LYS A 30 -2.15 -10.58 16.26
CA LYS A 30 -1.45 -9.40 16.82
C LYS A 30 -1.70 -8.15 15.98
N SER A 31 -1.71 -8.28 14.65
CA SER A 31 -2.00 -7.19 13.72
C SER A 31 -3.43 -6.66 13.89
N VAL A 32 -4.41 -7.55 13.99
CA VAL A 32 -5.82 -7.18 14.22
C VAL A 32 -5.97 -6.48 15.57
N ILE A 33 -5.37 -7.01 16.65
CA ILE A 33 -5.40 -6.38 17.98
C ILE A 33 -4.78 -4.97 17.91
N ALA A 34 -3.65 -4.80 17.22
CA ALA A 34 -3.03 -3.49 17.05
C ALA A 34 -3.96 -2.52 16.32
N ILE A 35 -4.62 -2.94 15.24
CA ILE A 35 -5.60 -2.11 14.52
C ILE A 35 -6.75 -1.71 15.44
N VAL A 36 -7.29 -2.62 16.23
CA VAL A 36 -8.37 -2.31 17.18
C VAL A 36 -7.92 -1.26 18.20
N ILE A 37 -6.76 -1.45 18.82
CA ILE A 37 -6.22 -0.51 19.81
C ILE A 37 -5.99 0.87 19.18
N THR A 38 -5.34 0.93 18.02
CA THR A 38 -5.07 2.21 17.33
C THR A 38 -6.34 2.88 16.82
N SER A 39 -7.36 2.11 16.42
CA SER A 39 -8.68 2.64 16.06
C SER A 39 -9.40 3.27 17.27
N ILE A 40 -9.29 2.66 18.45
CA ILE A 40 -9.81 3.24 19.71
C ILE A 40 -9.06 4.55 20.04
N ILE A 41 -7.75 4.56 19.89
CA ILE A 41 -6.94 5.79 20.08
C ILE A 41 -7.37 6.86 19.07
N SER A 42 -7.55 6.48 17.79
CA SER A 42 -8.03 7.38 16.74
C SER A 42 -9.39 8.01 17.04
N PHE A 43 -10.23 7.30 17.79
CA PHE A 43 -11.54 7.82 18.19
C PHE A 43 -11.43 9.10 19.05
N VAL A 44 -10.40 9.19 19.90
CA VAL A 44 -10.13 10.39 20.71
C VAL A 44 -9.80 11.60 19.83
N PHE A 45 -9.15 11.36 18.68
CA PHE A 45 -8.73 12.41 17.73
C PHE A 45 -9.65 12.50 16.51
N ALA A 46 -10.79 11.81 16.52
CA ALA A 46 -11.67 11.69 15.36
C ALA A 46 -12.15 13.07 14.85
N ARG A 47 -12.43 14.02 15.75
CA ARG A 47 -12.85 15.37 15.38
C ARG A 47 -11.76 16.12 14.61
N GLN A 48 -10.52 16.08 15.09
CA GLN A 48 -9.38 16.75 14.46
C GLN A 48 -9.08 16.15 13.08
N ILE A 49 -9.16 14.82 12.96
CA ILE A 49 -8.97 14.10 11.70
C ILE A 49 -10.08 14.48 10.71
N PHE A 50 -11.31 14.59 11.19
CA PHE A 50 -12.46 14.98 10.39
C PHE A 50 -12.32 16.44 9.89
N GLU A 51 -11.98 17.37 10.77
CA GLU A 51 -11.70 18.77 10.42
C GLU A 51 -10.55 18.89 9.41
N PHE A 52 -9.51 18.06 9.54
CA PHE A 52 -8.42 18.00 8.57
C PHE A 52 -8.92 17.55 7.19
N PHE A 53 -9.75 16.51 7.10
CA PHE A 53 -10.26 16.04 5.82
C PHE A 53 -11.20 17.05 5.16
N THR A 54 -12.06 17.71 5.91
CA THR A 54 -13.00 18.71 5.39
C THR A 54 -12.34 20.05 5.06
N SER A 55 -11.14 20.32 5.57
CA SER A 55 -10.45 21.60 5.38
C SER A 55 -10.12 21.92 3.91
N ARG A 56 -10.14 20.93 3.00
CA ARG A 56 -9.94 21.12 1.56
C ARG A 56 -11.22 21.47 0.79
N ALA A 57 -12.37 21.33 1.41
CA ALA A 57 -13.68 21.63 0.81
C ALA A 57 -14.39 22.73 1.64
N LYS A 58 -13.70 23.82 1.95
CA LYS A 58 -14.21 24.91 2.81
C LYS A 58 -15.43 25.62 2.22
N ASP A 59 -15.52 25.68 0.90
CA ASP A 59 -16.60 26.36 0.18
C ASP A 59 -17.79 25.42 -0.13
N VAL A 60 -17.76 24.19 0.39
CA VAL A 60 -18.79 23.19 0.17
C VAL A 60 -19.73 23.11 1.37
N ASN A 61 -21.01 23.32 1.13
CA ASN A 61 -22.06 23.06 2.11
C ASN A 61 -22.36 21.55 2.15
N PHE A 62 -21.82 20.87 3.14
CA PHE A 62 -22.08 19.45 3.33
C PHE A 62 -23.48 19.22 3.91
N ILE A 63 -24.15 18.20 3.36
CA ILE A 63 -25.42 17.71 3.87
C ILE A 63 -25.25 16.28 4.39
N TYR A 64 -26.04 15.90 5.38
CA TYR A 64 -26.26 14.49 5.76
C TYR A 64 -27.76 14.19 5.61
N ILE A 65 -28.11 13.00 5.17
CA ILE A 65 -29.50 12.63 4.88
C ILE A 65 -30.02 11.69 5.97
N GLU A 66 -29.17 10.80 6.47
CA GLU A 66 -29.54 9.80 7.46
C GLU A 66 -28.92 10.14 8.83
N VAL A 67 -29.70 9.98 9.89
CA VAL A 67 -29.24 10.24 11.27
C VAL A 67 -28.04 9.35 11.65
N THR A 68 -28.01 8.13 11.14
CA THR A 68 -26.94 7.15 11.39
C THR A 68 -25.70 7.37 10.55
N GLU A 69 -25.79 8.19 9.50
CA GLU A 69 -24.70 8.46 8.55
C GLU A 69 -23.45 9.00 9.27
N MET A 70 -23.64 9.98 10.16
CA MET A 70 -22.53 10.59 10.90
C MET A 70 -21.78 9.59 11.78
N VAL A 71 -22.49 8.69 12.46
CA VAL A 71 -21.87 7.64 13.28
C VAL A 71 -21.04 6.70 12.40
N GLY A 72 -21.61 6.27 11.27
CA GLY A 72 -20.90 5.41 10.31
C GLY A 72 -19.63 6.07 9.77
N ILE A 73 -19.68 7.36 9.45
CA ILE A 73 -18.52 8.14 8.97
C ILE A 73 -17.43 8.22 10.06
N TYR A 74 -17.80 8.56 11.30
CA TYR A 74 -16.87 8.60 12.41
C TYR A 74 -16.16 7.26 12.62
N MET A 75 -16.92 6.15 12.62
CA MET A 75 -16.34 4.81 12.74
C MET A 75 -15.39 4.49 11.58
N LYS A 76 -15.76 4.87 10.36
CA LYS A 76 -14.92 4.70 9.17
C LYS A 76 -13.62 5.49 9.28
N VAL A 77 -13.67 6.76 9.63
CA VAL A 77 -12.49 7.62 9.83
C VAL A 77 -11.58 7.04 10.90
N CYS A 78 -12.14 6.60 12.04
CA CYS A 78 -11.37 5.98 13.12
C CYS A 78 -10.70 4.68 12.68
N LEU A 79 -11.38 3.85 11.90
CA LEU A 79 -10.82 2.60 11.39
C LEU A 79 -9.66 2.87 10.43
N TYR A 80 -9.84 3.73 9.43
CA TYR A 80 -8.77 4.07 8.47
C TYR A 80 -7.57 4.71 9.18
N SER A 81 -7.81 5.69 10.06
CA SER A 81 -6.75 6.33 10.85
C SER A 81 -6.06 5.33 11.77
N GLY A 82 -6.82 4.41 12.37
CA GLY A 82 -6.29 3.34 13.18
C GLY A 82 -5.37 2.41 12.39
N VAL A 83 -5.76 2.02 11.17
CA VAL A 83 -4.90 1.22 10.29
C VAL A 83 -3.61 1.99 9.95
N VAL A 84 -3.70 3.29 9.63
CA VAL A 84 -2.54 4.13 9.35
C VAL A 84 -1.60 4.22 10.54
N LEU A 85 -2.12 4.42 11.75
CA LEU A 85 -1.31 4.42 12.98
C LEU A 85 -0.70 3.04 13.30
N ALA A 86 -1.40 1.96 12.94
CA ALA A 86 -0.90 0.60 13.09
C ALA A 86 0.17 0.22 12.06
N LEU A 87 0.31 0.94 10.93
CA LEU A 87 1.21 0.58 9.82
C LEU A 87 2.62 0.20 10.26
N PRO A 88 3.32 0.96 11.12
CA PRO A 88 4.66 0.57 11.55
C PRO A 88 4.70 -0.82 12.20
N PHE A 89 3.68 -1.13 12.99
CA PHE A 89 3.56 -2.44 13.65
C PHE A 89 3.15 -3.54 12.67
N LEU A 90 2.22 -3.26 11.74
CA LEU A 90 1.79 -4.21 10.70
C LEU A 90 2.97 -4.63 9.83
N ILE A 91 3.77 -3.66 9.40
CA ILE A 91 4.97 -3.90 8.61
C ILE A 91 6.00 -4.67 9.42
N TYR A 92 6.20 -4.33 10.68
CA TYR A 92 7.05 -5.11 11.58
C TYR A 92 6.59 -6.58 11.66
N GLN A 93 5.29 -6.85 11.79
CA GLN A 93 4.76 -8.23 11.81
C GLN A 93 4.99 -8.95 10.47
N LEU A 94 4.77 -8.26 9.34
CA LEU A 94 5.05 -8.79 8.00
C LEU A 94 6.55 -9.12 7.83
N VAL A 95 7.39 -8.19 8.22
CA VAL A 95 8.86 -8.32 8.19
C VAL A 95 9.32 -9.53 9.02
N MET A 96 8.79 -9.66 10.23
CA MET A 96 9.14 -10.76 11.13
C MET A 96 8.60 -12.11 10.65
N PHE A 97 7.50 -12.13 9.89
CA PHE A 97 6.99 -13.34 9.23
C PHE A 97 7.94 -13.84 8.13
N VAL A 98 8.52 -12.92 7.36
CA VAL A 98 9.47 -13.26 6.29
C VAL A 98 10.88 -13.51 6.81
N HIS A 99 11.22 -12.96 8.00
CA HIS A 99 12.55 -13.02 8.60
C HIS A 99 13.17 -14.43 8.72
N PRO A 100 12.45 -15.53 9.07
CA PRO A 100 13.03 -16.87 9.14
C PRO A 100 13.57 -17.36 7.79
N ALA A 101 12.97 -16.94 6.69
CA ALA A 101 13.35 -17.35 5.33
C ALA A 101 14.57 -16.58 4.78
N LEU A 102 15.08 -15.56 5.51
CA LEU A 102 16.13 -14.66 5.05
C LEU A 102 17.51 -14.99 5.62
N THR A 103 18.54 -14.78 4.82
CA THR A 103 19.93 -14.87 5.25
C THR A 103 20.31 -13.71 6.19
N ARG A 104 21.40 -13.86 6.96
CA ARG A 104 21.88 -12.82 7.92
C ARG A 104 22.06 -11.44 7.25
N ASN A 105 22.55 -11.41 6.02
CA ASN A 105 22.78 -10.15 5.29
C ASN A 105 21.48 -9.50 4.83
N GLU A 106 20.46 -10.29 4.52
CA GLU A 106 19.13 -9.79 4.08
C GLU A 106 18.34 -9.20 5.24
N LYS A 107 18.53 -9.72 6.46
CA LYS A 107 17.88 -9.22 7.68
C LYS A 107 18.20 -7.74 7.95
N ARG A 108 19.41 -7.28 7.66
CA ARG A 108 19.79 -5.87 7.84
C ARG A 108 18.98 -4.93 6.94
N TYR A 109 18.69 -5.34 5.72
CA TYR A 109 17.88 -4.54 4.78
C TYR A 109 16.42 -4.46 5.20
N LEU A 110 15.93 -5.49 5.87
CA LEU A 110 14.58 -5.55 6.40
C LEU A 110 14.31 -4.45 7.44
N TYR A 111 15.25 -4.24 8.37
CA TYR A 111 15.15 -3.18 9.37
C TYR A 111 15.28 -1.77 8.75
N LEU A 112 16.02 -1.65 7.65
CA LEU A 112 16.12 -0.39 6.90
C LEU A 112 14.83 -0.06 6.14
N LEU A 113 14.06 -1.07 5.75
CA LEU A 113 12.77 -0.89 5.05
C LEU A 113 11.69 -0.30 5.97
N LEU A 114 11.69 -0.59 7.27
CA LEU A 114 10.67 -0.12 8.20
C LEU A 114 10.48 1.41 8.16
N PRO A 115 11.52 2.25 8.35
CA PRO A 115 11.34 3.70 8.23
C PRO A 115 11.01 4.13 6.80
N GLY A 116 11.52 3.40 5.79
CA GLY A 116 11.21 3.65 4.39
C GLY A 116 9.72 3.53 4.08
N VAL A 117 9.09 2.46 4.56
CA VAL A 117 7.64 2.25 4.34
C VAL A 117 6.83 3.39 4.97
N ILE A 118 7.13 3.77 6.21
CA ILE A 118 6.43 4.89 6.85
C ILE A 118 6.57 6.15 6.00
N LEU A 119 7.79 6.46 5.55
CA LEU A 119 8.07 7.64 4.74
C LEU A 119 7.33 7.62 3.39
N PHE A 120 7.34 6.48 2.68
CA PHE A 120 6.69 6.35 1.38
C PHE A 120 5.17 6.39 1.52
N PHE A 121 4.58 5.73 2.52
CA PHE A 121 3.15 5.79 2.76
C PHE A 121 2.67 7.22 3.05
N PHE A 122 3.32 7.92 3.98
CA PHE A 122 2.96 9.30 4.28
C PHE A 122 3.28 10.24 3.12
N GLY A 123 4.31 9.96 2.33
CA GLY A 123 4.59 10.65 1.07
C GLY A 123 3.44 10.50 0.07
N GLY A 124 2.90 9.29 -0.08
CA GLY A 124 1.71 9.00 -0.90
C GLY A 124 0.44 9.68 -0.39
N ALA A 125 0.22 9.65 0.93
CA ALA A 125 -0.90 10.35 1.54
C ALA A 125 -0.78 11.88 1.34
N ALA A 126 0.41 12.45 1.53
CA ALA A 126 0.67 13.86 1.27
C ALA A 126 0.47 14.22 -0.20
N PHE A 127 1.00 13.40 -1.13
CA PHE A 127 0.76 13.58 -2.55
C PHE A 127 -0.74 13.58 -2.87
N THR A 128 -1.49 12.62 -2.34
CA THR A 128 -2.94 12.56 -2.53
C THR A 128 -3.63 13.81 -2.02
N TYR A 129 -3.30 14.23 -0.80
CA TYR A 129 -3.95 15.35 -0.14
C TYR A 129 -3.64 16.70 -0.79
N PHE A 130 -2.38 16.93 -1.19
CA PHE A 130 -1.93 18.23 -1.71
C PHE A 130 -1.98 18.34 -3.23
N VAL A 131 -1.77 17.24 -3.95
CA VAL A 131 -1.61 17.25 -5.41
C VAL A 131 -2.85 16.68 -6.12
N PHE A 132 -3.36 15.53 -5.67
CA PHE A 132 -4.44 14.85 -6.34
C PHE A 132 -5.83 15.35 -5.94
N LEU A 133 -6.06 15.55 -4.64
CA LEU A 133 -7.38 15.89 -4.12
C LEU A 133 -7.93 17.23 -4.64
N PRO A 134 -7.15 18.33 -4.76
CA PRO A 134 -7.67 19.60 -5.27
C PRO A 134 -8.25 19.51 -6.69
N PRO A 135 -7.53 19.01 -7.72
CA PRO A 135 -8.11 18.89 -9.06
C PRO A 135 -9.25 17.87 -9.12
N ALA A 136 -9.20 16.79 -8.33
CA ALA A 136 -10.27 15.81 -8.29
C ALA A 136 -11.56 16.41 -7.72
N LEU A 137 -11.47 17.21 -6.65
CA LEU A 137 -12.61 17.91 -6.07
C LEU A 137 -13.15 18.98 -7.02
N HIS A 138 -12.29 19.79 -7.63
CA HIS A 138 -12.68 20.78 -8.62
C HIS A 138 -13.47 20.13 -9.78
N PHE A 139 -12.99 19.00 -10.28
CA PHE A 139 -13.69 18.26 -11.34
C PHE A 139 -15.04 17.71 -10.89
N LEU A 140 -15.15 17.22 -9.64
CA LEU A 140 -16.41 16.67 -9.11
C LEU A 140 -17.44 17.75 -8.73
N ILE A 141 -16.97 18.89 -8.19
CA ILE A 141 -17.83 19.92 -7.63
C ILE A 141 -18.23 20.95 -8.70
N ASP A 142 -17.24 21.41 -9.46
CA ASP A 142 -17.45 22.48 -10.44
C ASP A 142 -17.82 21.94 -11.83
N ALA A 143 -18.07 20.63 -11.95
CA ALA A 143 -18.42 19.92 -13.19
C ALA A 143 -18.80 20.88 -14.33
N PRO A 144 -17.87 21.29 -15.22
CA PRO A 144 -18.10 22.38 -16.19
C PRO A 144 -19.25 22.11 -17.16
N PHE A 145 -19.70 20.84 -17.22
CA PHE A 145 -20.82 20.41 -18.05
C PHE A 145 -22.19 20.61 -17.40
N ILE A 146 -22.25 20.90 -16.09
CA ILE A 146 -23.51 21.00 -15.31
C ILE A 146 -23.61 22.38 -14.63
N SER A 147 -22.59 23.23 -14.75
CA SER A 147 -22.58 24.56 -14.16
C SER A 147 -23.76 25.38 -14.66
N GLY A 148 -24.61 25.84 -13.73
CA GLY A 148 -25.82 26.61 -14.01
C GLY A 148 -27.11 25.78 -14.22
N ILE A 149 -27.05 24.43 -14.23
CA ILE A 149 -28.22 23.55 -14.35
C ILE A 149 -28.67 23.05 -12.96
N ALA A 150 -27.73 22.77 -12.05
CA ALA A 150 -28.01 22.29 -10.70
C ALA A 150 -26.95 22.75 -9.71
N GLU A 151 -27.35 23.01 -8.46
CA GLU A 151 -26.42 23.23 -7.36
C GLU A 151 -25.97 21.89 -6.77
N PRO A 152 -24.65 21.66 -6.62
CA PRO A 152 -24.15 20.40 -6.09
C PRO A 152 -24.44 20.28 -4.59
N GLN A 153 -25.23 19.29 -4.21
CA GLN A 153 -25.44 18.92 -2.82
C GLN A 153 -24.57 17.72 -2.46
N ILE A 154 -23.48 17.96 -1.73
CA ILE A 154 -22.49 16.95 -1.44
C ILE A 154 -22.75 16.31 -0.07
N ARG A 155 -23.05 14.99 -0.08
CA ARG A 155 -23.15 14.22 1.15
C ARG A 155 -21.79 14.07 1.80
N ILE A 156 -21.69 14.46 3.08
CA ILE A 156 -20.46 14.38 3.84
C ILE A 156 -19.88 12.96 3.89
N GLY A 157 -20.75 11.93 3.95
CA GLY A 157 -20.36 10.53 3.94
C GLY A 157 -19.65 10.11 2.67
N ASN A 158 -20.16 10.55 1.51
CA ASN A 158 -19.53 10.27 0.23
C ASN A 158 -18.17 10.96 0.12
N TYR A 159 -18.10 12.24 0.50
CA TYR A 159 -16.85 13.00 0.49
C TYR A 159 -15.77 12.35 1.33
N ILE A 160 -16.04 12.08 2.62
CA ILE A 160 -15.08 11.43 3.52
C ILE A 160 -14.69 10.04 3.05
N SER A 161 -15.66 9.28 2.49
CA SER A 161 -15.38 7.96 1.93
C SER A 161 -14.39 8.03 0.76
N VAL A 162 -14.57 8.98 -0.15
CA VAL A 162 -13.67 9.21 -1.28
C VAL A 162 -12.29 9.62 -0.79
N VAL A 163 -12.20 10.64 0.06
CA VAL A 163 -10.94 11.15 0.59
C VAL A 163 -10.13 10.07 1.31
N THR A 164 -10.77 9.35 2.24
CA THR A 164 -10.10 8.29 3.00
C THR A 164 -9.66 7.13 2.11
N THR A 165 -10.49 6.73 1.15
CA THR A 165 -10.14 5.65 0.21
C THR A 165 -8.97 6.04 -0.68
N LEU A 166 -8.95 7.28 -1.19
CA LEU A 166 -7.86 7.79 -2.02
C LEU A 166 -6.54 7.89 -1.24
N LEU A 167 -6.56 8.49 -0.05
CA LEU A 167 -5.39 8.61 0.81
C LEU A 167 -4.77 7.24 1.11
N PHE A 168 -5.62 6.27 1.44
CA PHE A 168 -5.18 4.93 1.79
C PHE A 168 -4.68 4.16 0.56
N ALA A 169 -5.43 4.16 -0.54
CA ALA A 169 -5.07 3.42 -1.75
C ALA A 169 -3.79 3.95 -2.39
N VAL A 170 -3.67 5.27 -2.55
CA VAL A 170 -2.44 5.87 -3.10
C VAL A 170 -1.27 5.72 -2.13
N GLY A 171 -1.49 5.84 -0.81
CA GLY A 171 -0.47 5.55 0.19
C GLY A 171 0.12 4.15 0.03
N ILE A 172 -0.72 3.12 -0.17
CA ILE A 172 -0.26 1.74 -0.44
C ILE A 172 0.49 1.66 -1.78
N VAL A 173 0.03 2.34 -2.81
CA VAL A 173 0.71 2.35 -4.12
C VAL A 173 2.11 2.95 -4.03
N PHE A 174 2.32 3.93 -3.17
CA PHE A 174 3.65 4.52 -2.94
C PHE A 174 4.64 3.53 -2.34
N GLU A 175 4.19 2.40 -1.78
CA GLU A 175 5.06 1.31 -1.30
C GLU A 175 5.69 0.49 -2.45
N LEU A 176 5.20 0.61 -3.69
CA LEU A 176 5.70 -0.16 -4.83
C LEU A 176 7.24 -0.16 -4.98
N PRO A 177 7.95 0.99 -4.87
CA PRO A 177 9.40 1.00 -5.01
C PRO A 177 10.10 0.15 -3.94
N LEU A 178 9.60 0.19 -2.70
CA LEU A 178 10.16 -0.58 -1.58
C LEU A 178 9.85 -2.08 -1.70
N VAL A 179 8.65 -2.43 -2.13
CA VAL A 179 8.26 -3.81 -2.43
C VAL A 179 9.16 -4.39 -3.53
N ILE A 180 9.37 -3.65 -4.62
CA ILE A 180 10.25 -4.05 -5.72
C ILE A 180 11.70 -4.21 -5.23
N PHE A 181 12.20 -3.26 -4.45
CA PHE A 181 13.53 -3.34 -3.84
C PHE A 181 13.68 -4.60 -3.00
N PHE A 182 12.74 -4.87 -2.12
CA PHE A 182 12.76 -6.04 -1.25
C PHE A 182 12.69 -7.35 -2.03
N LEU A 183 11.76 -7.48 -2.98
CA LEU A 183 11.64 -8.67 -3.83
C LEU A 183 12.90 -8.92 -4.66
N THR A 184 13.60 -7.86 -5.07
CA THR A 184 14.89 -8.00 -5.76
C THR A 184 15.98 -8.49 -4.80
N LYS A 185 16.01 -8.00 -3.56
CA LYS A 185 16.99 -8.43 -2.55
C LYS A 185 16.88 -9.91 -2.21
N ILE A 186 15.66 -10.43 -2.11
CA ILE A 186 15.41 -11.86 -1.87
C ILE A 186 15.48 -12.72 -3.15
N GLY A 187 15.74 -12.10 -4.32
CA GLY A 187 15.93 -12.82 -5.58
C GLY A 187 14.66 -13.26 -6.29
N VAL A 188 13.47 -12.82 -5.85
CA VAL A 188 12.18 -13.16 -6.49
C VAL A 188 12.04 -12.48 -7.83
N VAL A 189 12.49 -11.23 -7.95
CA VAL A 189 12.46 -10.47 -9.21
C VAL A 189 13.85 -9.95 -9.58
N THR A 190 14.07 -9.69 -10.86
CA THR A 190 15.33 -9.12 -11.36
C THR A 190 15.07 -7.81 -12.10
N PRO A 191 16.04 -6.85 -12.09
CA PRO A 191 15.89 -5.59 -12.82
C PRO A 191 15.64 -5.79 -14.32
N LYS A 192 16.22 -6.85 -14.92
CA LYS A 192 15.99 -7.19 -16.33
C LYS A 192 14.54 -7.63 -16.57
N TRP A 193 13.99 -8.45 -15.68
CA TRP A 193 12.61 -8.90 -15.73
C TRP A 193 11.64 -7.71 -15.60
N LEU A 194 11.82 -6.86 -14.60
CA LEU A 194 11.02 -5.65 -14.41
C LEU A 194 11.06 -4.74 -15.65
N SER A 195 12.25 -4.48 -16.20
CA SER A 195 12.40 -3.65 -17.41
C SER A 195 11.68 -4.22 -18.63
N LYS A 196 11.62 -5.55 -18.78
CA LYS A 196 10.89 -6.21 -19.87
C LYS A 196 9.37 -5.97 -19.79
N TYR A 197 8.83 -5.87 -18.58
CA TYR A 197 7.38 -5.75 -18.33
C TYR A 197 6.86 -4.29 -18.24
N ARG A 198 7.68 -3.27 -18.52
CA ARG A 198 7.30 -1.84 -18.49
C ARG A 198 6.02 -1.53 -19.25
N LYS A 199 5.86 -2.07 -20.46
CA LYS A 199 4.67 -1.84 -21.29
C LYS A 199 3.37 -2.34 -20.64
N TYR A 200 3.45 -3.42 -19.89
CA TYR A 200 2.29 -3.95 -19.16
C TYR A 200 2.01 -3.13 -17.90
N THR A 201 3.05 -2.57 -17.27
CA THR A 201 2.89 -1.71 -16.10
C THR A 201 2.09 -0.46 -16.42
N ILE A 202 2.24 0.11 -17.62
CA ILE A 202 1.43 1.26 -18.05
C ILE A 202 -0.06 0.88 -18.05
N VAL A 203 -0.41 -0.25 -18.65
CA VAL A 203 -1.80 -0.72 -18.69
C VAL A 203 -2.33 -1.00 -17.29
N VAL A 204 -1.54 -1.69 -16.46
CA VAL A 204 -1.89 -1.98 -15.06
C VAL A 204 -2.05 -0.70 -14.25
N ALA A 205 -1.19 0.30 -14.46
CA ALA A 205 -1.30 1.60 -13.78
C ALA A 205 -2.62 2.30 -14.09
N PHE A 206 -3.07 2.30 -15.35
CA PHE A 206 -4.37 2.86 -15.73
C PHE A 206 -5.54 2.06 -15.17
N ILE A 207 -5.45 0.72 -15.14
CA ILE A 207 -6.47 -0.12 -14.49
C ILE A 207 -6.54 0.17 -13.00
N LEU A 208 -5.42 0.24 -12.31
CA LEU A 208 -5.37 0.57 -10.88
C LEU A 208 -5.91 1.99 -10.63
N ALA A 209 -5.52 2.96 -11.46
CA ALA A 209 -6.05 4.31 -11.37
C ALA A 209 -7.57 4.33 -11.54
N ALA A 210 -8.13 3.58 -12.49
CA ALA A 210 -9.58 3.47 -12.69
C ALA A 210 -10.32 2.84 -11.50
N ILE A 211 -9.68 1.91 -10.79
CA ILE A 211 -10.25 1.29 -9.57
C ILE A 211 -10.20 2.26 -8.38
N ILE A 212 -9.13 3.05 -8.29
CA ILE A 212 -8.89 3.98 -7.18
C ILE A 212 -9.73 5.24 -7.33
N THR A 213 -9.87 5.79 -8.56
CA THR A 213 -10.63 7.01 -8.82
C THR A 213 -12.14 6.75 -8.72
N PRO A 214 -12.90 7.61 -8.03
CA PRO A 214 -14.36 7.52 -8.01
C PRO A 214 -15.00 8.00 -9.32
N THR A 215 -14.22 8.61 -10.21
CA THR A 215 -14.67 9.20 -11.48
C THR A 215 -14.10 8.42 -12.66
N VAL A 216 -14.92 8.26 -13.70
CA VAL A 216 -14.56 7.57 -14.95
C VAL A 216 -14.07 8.61 -15.97
N ASP A 217 -13.24 9.56 -15.53
CA ASP A 217 -12.70 10.59 -16.41
C ASP A 217 -11.19 10.35 -16.68
N PRO A 218 -10.73 10.58 -17.91
CA PRO A 218 -9.35 10.34 -18.29
C PRO A 218 -8.35 11.26 -17.59
N ILE A 219 -8.76 12.45 -17.14
CA ILE A 219 -7.88 13.45 -16.53
C ILE A 219 -7.48 12.98 -15.13
N ASN A 220 -8.46 12.75 -14.25
CA ASN A 220 -8.19 12.26 -12.89
C ASN A 220 -7.52 10.89 -12.91
N GLN A 221 -7.91 10.00 -13.84
CA GLN A 221 -7.26 8.72 -14.03
C GLN A 221 -5.78 8.88 -14.39
N THR A 222 -5.44 9.83 -15.28
CA THR A 222 -4.05 10.09 -15.68
C THR A 222 -3.24 10.67 -14.52
N ILE A 223 -3.82 11.56 -13.71
CA ILE A 223 -3.15 12.14 -12.53
C ILE A 223 -2.69 11.07 -11.53
N ILE A 224 -3.43 9.96 -11.42
CA ILE A 224 -3.02 8.82 -10.57
C ILE A 224 -2.10 7.84 -11.33
N ALA A 225 -2.38 7.55 -12.61
CA ALA A 225 -1.61 6.57 -13.37
C ALA A 225 -0.15 7.01 -13.57
N VAL A 226 0.10 8.30 -13.83
CA VAL A 226 1.46 8.82 -14.04
C VAL A 226 2.36 8.61 -12.82
N PRO A 227 1.98 8.98 -11.58
CA PRO A 227 2.75 8.64 -10.40
C PRO A 227 3.00 7.14 -10.21
N ILE A 228 2.02 6.27 -10.50
CA ILE A 228 2.21 4.81 -10.42
C ILE A 228 3.34 4.36 -11.37
N ILE A 229 3.33 4.86 -12.61
CA ILE A 229 4.36 4.56 -13.60
C ILE A 229 5.73 5.07 -13.14
N LEU A 230 5.79 6.31 -12.60
CA LEU A 230 7.03 6.89 -12.08
C LEU A 230 7.57 6.09 -10.88
N LEU A 231 6.70 5.68 -9.95
CA LEU A 231 7.07 4.85 -8.81
C LEU A 231 7.60 3.48 -9.25
N TYR A 232 7.04 2.90 -10.30
CA TYR A 232 7.57 1.66 -10.88
C TYR A 232 8.97 1.86 -11.45
N GLU A 233 9.24 2.96 -12.17
CA GLU A 233 10.58 3.27 -12.67
C GLU A 233 11.57 3.51 -11.52
N ILE A 234 11.16 4.21 -10.46
CA ILE A 234 11.95 4.36 -9.23
C ILE A 234 12.22 2.96 -8.63
N GLY A 235 11.22 2.08 -8.60
CA GLY A 235 11.37 0.70 -8.18
C GLY A 235 12.41 -0.07 -8.99
N ILE A 236 12.43 0.09 -10.32
CA ILE A 236 13.47 -0.50 -11.20
C ILE A 236 14.87 0.06 -10.86
N LEU A 237 14.98 1.37 -10.61
CA LEU A 237 16.25 1.98 -10.22
C LEU A 237 16.75 1.42 -8.89
N LEU A 238 15.88 1.35 -7.87
CA LEU A 238 16.19 0.75 -6.58
C LEU A 238 16.53 -0.74 -6.71
N SER A 239 15.84 -1.48 -7.60
CA SER A 239 16.14 -2.87 -7.91
C SER A 239 17.55 -3.05 -8.48
N ARG A 240 18.04 -2.14 -9.33
CA ARG A 240 19.42 -2.16 -9.84
C ARG A 240 20.44 -1.97 -8.71
N LEU A 241 20.17 -1.08 -7.76
CA LEU A 241 21.01 -0.88 -6.58
C LEU A 241 20.95 -2.08 -5.62
N ALA A 242 19.79 -2.75 -5.57
CA ALA A 242 19.56 -3.91 -4.73
C ALA A 242 20.28 -5.17 -5.23
N ARG A 243 20.57 -5.26 -6.53
CA ARG A 243 21.13 -6.45 -7.16
C ARG A 243 22.47 -6.82 -6.53
N ARG A 244 22.59 -8.03 -6.00
CA ARG A 244 23.88 -8.64 -5.69
C ARG A 244 24.69 -8.75 -6.99
N LYS A 245 25.96 -8.32 -6.98
CA LYS A 245 26.93 -8.77 -7.98
C LYS A 245 26.99 -10.29 -7.84
N GLU A 246 26.55 -11.02 -8.86
CA GLU A 246 26.81 -12.47 -8.92
C GLU A 246 28.33 -12.64 -8.80
N PRO A 247 28.81 -13.56 -7.95
CA PRO A 247 30.22 -13.94 -8.03
C PRO A 247 30.47 -14.40 -9.47
N TYR A 248 31.49 -13.83 -10.10
CA TYR A 248 31.95 -14.22 -11.43
C TYR A 248 31.99 -15.74 -11.50
N PRO A 249 31.35 -16.40 -12.49
CA PRO A 249 31.52 -17.84 -12.65
C PRO A 249 33.03 -18.08 -12.81
N VAL A 250 33.62 -18.77 -11.84
CA VAL A 250 35.01 -19.18 -11.93
C VAL A 250 35.09 -20.06 -13.17
N PRO A 251 35.92 -19.71 -14.19
CA PRO A 251 36.08 -20.56 -15.36
C PRO A 251 36.57 -21.93 -14.87
N MET A 252 35.84 -22.98 -15.19
CA MET A 252 36.34 -24.36 -15.03
C MET A 252 37.41 -24.62 -16.09
N GLU A 253 38.55 -23.95 -15.94
CA GLU A 253 39.76 -24.29 -16.70
C GLU A 253 40.89 -24.51 -15.70
N SER A 254 41.24 -25.75 -15.60
CA SER A 254 42.50 -26.42 -15.23
C SER A 254 42.26 -27.59 -14.28
N ARG A 255 41.66 -28.63 -14.76
CA ARG A 255 42.01 -29.99 -14.36
C ARG A 255 42.24 -30.78 -15.63
N ALA A 256 43.37 -30.55 -16.23
CA ALA A 256 44.06 -31.51 -17.12
C ALA A 256 45.29 -32.03 -16.35
#